data_da58f16ae1843ad5670c823746955ecd
#
_entry.id   da58f16ae1843ad5670c823746955ecd
#
_cell.length_a   1.000
_cell.length_b   1.000
_cell.length_c   1.000
_cell.angle_alpha   90.00
_cell.angle_beta   90.00
_cell.angle_gamma   90.00
#
_symmetry.space_group_name_H-M   'P 1'
#
loop_
_entity.id
_entity.type
_entity.pdbx_description
1 polymer ?
#
loop_
_entity_poly.entity_id
_entity_poly.type
_entity_poly.pdbx_seq_one_letter_code
_entity_poly.pdbx_strand_id
1 'polypeptide(L)'
;MIQKGAVMERILGVNLSGWFIPEPWVTPSLYAATGASNAAELQEAMGTAAYNERMRRHYETFVSEDDFRRMAQIGLNAVRLPVPWYAFGSQESDASYISVVDYIDRAIEWAAKYDIRVLLDLATVPGGQGDSNDSPTTPEAVAEWHSSTNGRHVALDVLERLADRYGEAESLLGIELLDTPQMSVRKSLFTMTDGIPAHYLRNFYRDAYELVRSYMPEDKIVVFSSSGHPSEWKHFMRGAKYKNVYMDLHLYHYRDEYALDITSPRGLTTAISRNKRELKEAISTGFPVLVGEWSDRKST
;
A
#
# COMPACT_ATOMS: atom_id res chain seq x y z
N MET A 1 19.08 33.54 -13.80
CA MET A 1 19.26 32.14 -14.25
C MET A 1 17.99 31.39 -13.89
N ILE A 2 17.17 31.07 -14.87
CA ILE A 2 15.95 30.28 -14.68
C ILE A 2 16.42 28.84 -14.44
N GLN A 3 16.24 28.30 -13.22
CA GLN A 3 16.39 26.87 -12.97
C GLN A 3 15.42 26.15 -13.92
N LYS A 4 15.97 25.42 -14.89
CA LYS A 4 15.20 24.43 -15.67
C LYS A 4 14.62 23.47 -14.63
N GLY A 5 13.30 23.50 -14.45
CA GLY A 5 12.60 22.51 -13.65
C GLY A 5 13.02 21.12 -14.15
N ALA A 6 13.53 20.31 -13.25
CA ALA A 6 13.81 18.92 -13.56
C ALA A 6 12.48 18.33 -14.07
N VAL A 7 12.48 17.87 -15.31
CA VAL A 7 11.36 17.07 -15.83
C VAL A 7 11.29 15.87 -14.92
N MET A 8 10.20 15.75 -14.16
CA MET A 8 10.00 14.58 -13.31
C MET A 8 10.08 13.35 -14.22
N GLU A 9 11.05 12.52 -13.97
CA GLU A 9 11.19 11.26 -14.68
C GLU A 9 9.92 10.44 -14.46
N ARG A 10 9.39 9.85 -15.53
CA ARG A 10 8.18 9.04 -15.46
C ARG A 10 8.45 7.82 -14.57
N ILE A 11 7.67 7.64 -13.52
CA ILE A 11 7.74 6.46 -12.67
C ILE A 11 7.04 5.32 -13.41
N LEU A 12 7.79 4.27 -13.71
CA LEU A 12 7.33 3.03 -14.31
C LEU A 12 7.70 1.89 -13.38
N GLY A 13 6.72 1.32 -12.72
CA GLY A 13 6.98 0.34 -11.66
C GLY A 13 6.02 -0.83 -11.63
N VAL A 14 6.28 -1.70 -10.69
CA VAL A 14 5.42 -2.83 -10.30
C VAL A 14 5.20 -2.82 -8.80
N ASN A 15 4.06 -3.35 -8.36
CA ASN A 15 3.79 -3.62 -6.97
C ASN A 15 4.27 -5.03 -6.62
N LEU A 16 5.08 -5.18 -5.58
CA LEU A 16 5.59 -6.46 -5.10
C LEU A 16 4.63 -7.12 -4.10
N SER A 17 3.34 -7.18 -4.48
CA SER A 17 2.28 -7.84 -3.70
C SER A 17 2.63 -9.29 -3.40
N GLY A 18 2.15 -9.79 -2.26
CA GLY A 18 2.31 -11.18 -1.87
C GLY A 18 3.69 -11.54 -1.32
N TRP A 19 4.67 -10.63 -1.31
CA TRP A 19 5.99 -10.97 -0.76
C TRP A 19 5.98 -11.03 0.77
N PHE A 20 5.63 -9.93 1.45
CA PHE A 20 5.61 -9.90 2.92
C PHE A 20 4.24 -10.21 3.52
N ILE A 21 3.20 -9.98 2.75
CA ILE A 21 1.81 -10.19 3.13
C ILE A 21 1.25 -11.23 2.15
N PRO A 22 0.99 -12.48 2.60
CA PRO A 22 0.43 -13.50 1.74
C PRO A 22 -1.01 -13.15 1.35
N GLU A 23 -1.32 -13.26 0.08
CA GLU A 23 -2.62 -12.97 -0.50
C GLU A 23 -3.10 -14.19 -1.31
N PRO A 24 -4.32 -14.72 -1.07
CA PRO A 24 -4.78 -15.95 -1.70
C PRO A 24 -4.73 -15.92 -3.23
N TRP A 25 -4.99 -14.76 -3.83
CA TRP A 25 -4.99 -14.58 -5.29
C TRP A 25 -3.60 -14.33 -5.88
N VAL A 26 -2.62 -13.91 -5.08
CA VAL A 26 -1.22 -13.72 -5.51
C VAL A 26 -0.37 -14.95 -5.20
N THR A 27 -0.58 -15.53 -4.02
CA THR A 27 0.20 -16.66 -3.48
C THR A 27 -0.67 -17.90 -3.16
N PRO A 28 -1.49 -18.39 -4.11
CA PRO A 28 -2.46 -19.47 -3.83
C PRO A 28 -1.80 -20.74 -3.31
N SER A 29 -0.54 -21.00 -3.65
CA SER A 29 0.20 -22.16 -3.14
C SER A 29 0.44 -22.13 -1.63
N LEU A 30 0.48 -20.94 -1.00
CA LEU A 30 0.59 -20.82 0.45
C LEU A 30 -0.70 -21.27 1.16
N TYR A 31 -1.82 -21.13 0.49
CA TYR A 31 -3.16 -21.42 1.02
C TYR A 31 -3.64 -22.84 0.69
N ALA A 32 -2.93 -23.53 -0.21
CA ALA A 32 -3.31 -24.87 -0.65
C ALA A 32 -3.46 -25.84 0.55
N ALA A 33 -4.58 -26.55 0.58
CA ALA A 33 -4.94 -27.53 1.60
C ALA A 33 -5.20 -26.99 3.02
N THR A 34 -5.27 -25.66 3.23
CA THR A 34 -5.55 -25.08 4.56
C THR A 34 -7.01 -24.66 4.73
N GLY A 35 -7.72 -24.37 3.63
CA GLY A 35 -9.06 -23.80 3.66
C GLY A 35 -9.10 -22.32 4.11
N ALA A 36 -7.95 -21.72 4.35
CA ALA A 36 -7.83 -20.32 4.77
C ALA A 36 -8.10 -19.36 3.60
N SER A 37 -8.75 -18.26 3.88
CA SER A 37 -9.08 -17.19 2.92
C SER A 37 -8.24 -15.92 3.10
N ASN A 38 -7.46 -15.82 4.19
CA ASN A 38 -6.59 -14.70 4.51
C ASN A 38 -5.40 -15.14 5.36
N ALA A 39 -4.46 -14.22 5.61
CA ALA A 39 -3.22 -14.51 6.33
C ALA A 39 -3.44 -14.92 7.80
N ALA A 40 -4.43 -14.35 8.48
CA ALA A 40 -4.75 -14.70 9.87
C ALA A 40 -5.29 -16.12 9.97
N GLU A 41 -6.25 -16.47 9.13
CA GLU A 41 -6.78 -17.85 9.04
C GLU A 41 -5.69 -18.86 8.62
N LEU A 42 -4.78 -18.43 7.72
CA LEU A 42 -3.64 -19.26 7.33
C LEU A 42 -2.73 -19.57 8.53
N GLN A 43 -2.43 -18.57 9.34
CA GLN A 43 -1.64 -18.75 10.56
C GLN A 43 -2.35 -19.63 11.59
N GLU A 44 -3.65 -19.44 11.79
CA GLU A 44 -4.46 -20.26 12.69
C GLU A 44 -4.50 -21.72 12.23
N ALA A 45 -4.79 -21.96 10.95
CA ALA A 45 -4.89 -23.31 10.38
C ALA A 45 -3.55 -24.08 10.44
N MET A 46 -2.43 -23.39 10.32
CA MET A 46 -1.11 -24.00 10.35
C MET A 46 -0.51 -24.08 11.75
N GLY A 47 -0.91 -23.19 12.65
CA GLY A 47 -0.22 -22.90 13.90
C GLY A 47 1.04 -22.04 13.67
N THR A 48 1.35 -21.19 14.65
CA THR A 48 2.38 -20.13 14.55
C THR A 48 3.74 -20.63 14.10
N ALA A 49 4.22 -21.77 14.63
CA ALA A 49 5.55 -22.29 14.30
C ALA A 49 5.67 -22.73 12.84
N ALA A 50 4.68 -23.48 12.33
CA ALA A 50 4.66 -23.95 10.95
C ALA A 50 4.42 -22.81 9.96
N TYR A 51 3.57 -21.84 10.32
CA TYR A 51 3.36 -20.62 9.56
C TYR A 51 4.67 -19.84 9.41
N ASN A 52 5.35 -19.53 10.52
CA ASN A 52 6.60 -18.77 10.50
C ASN A 52 7.70 -19.48 9.68
N GLU A 53 7.81 -20.80 9.77
CA GLU A 53 8.76 -21.55 8.94
C GLU A 53 8.41 -21.46 7.44
N ARG A 54 7.12 -21.57 7.10
CA ARG A 54 6.64 -21.42 5.72
C ARG A 54 6.91 -20.02 5.20
N MET A 55 6.64 -18.98 6.00
CA MET A 55 6.83 -17.59 5.59
C MET A 55 8.33 -17.24 5.44
N ARG A 56 9.23 -17.75 6.29
CA ARG A 56 10.67 -17.56 6.07
C ARG A 56 11.10 -18.08 4.71
N ARG A 57 10.69 -19.31 4.36
CA ARG A 57 11.00 -19.89 3.05
C ARG A 57 10.41 -19.06 1.92
N HIS A 58 9.18 -18.60 2.09
CA HIS A 58 8.52 -17.75 1.11
C HIS A 58 9.28 -16.42 0.92
N TYR A 59 9.61 -15.72 1.99
CA TYR A 59 10.37 -14.46 1.91
C TYR A 59 11.74 -14.62 1.24
N GLU A 60 12.41 -15.76 1.45
CA GLU A 60 13.70 -16.05 0.82
C GLU A 60 13.61 -16.35 -0.69
N THR A 61 12.46 -16.80 -1.17
CA THR A 61 12.37 -17.37 -2.53
C THR A 61 11.39 -16.68 -3.47
N PHE A 62 10.49 -15.85 -2.95
CA PHE A 62 9.42 -15.25 -3.75
C PHE A 62 9.91 -14.09 -4.60
N VAL A 63 10.76 -13.23 -4.04
CA VAL A 63 11.45 -12.16 -4.77
C VAL A 63 12.95 -12.31 -4.58
N SER A 64 13.70 -12.15 -5.64
CA SER A 64 15.15 -12.32 -5.67
C SER A 64 15.85 -11.12 -6.31
N GLU A 65 17.17 -11.03 -6.16
CA GLU A 65 18.00 -10.03 -6.84
C GLU A 65 17.83 -10.11 -8.37
N ASP A 66 17.67 -11.33 -8.92
CA ASP A 66 17.48 -11.53 -10.36
C ASP A 66 16.19 -10.88 -10.88
N ASP A 67 15.14 -10.81 -10.04
CA ASP A 67 13.91 -10.13 -10.40
C ASP A 67 14.12 -8.61 -10.53
N PHE A 68 14.89 -7.99 -9.64
CA PHE A 68 15.27 -6.58 -9.75
C PHE A 68 16.11 -6.33 -11.02
N ARG A 69 17.07 -7.19 -11.31
CA ARG A 69 17.85 -7.12 -12.53
C ARG A 69 16.95 -7.19 -13.79
N ARG A 70 15.97 -8.11 -13.82
CA ARG A 70 15.03 -8.26 -14.93
C ARG A 70 14.10 -7.05 -15.06
N MET A 71 13.58 -6.53 -13.96
CA MET A 71 12.76 -5.31 -13.95
C MET A 71 13.50 -4.14 -14.58
N ALA A 72 14.77 -3.91 -14.20
CA ALA A 72 15.60 -2.88 -14.82
C ALA A 72 15.81 -3.12 -16.32
N GLN A 73 16.06 -4.37 -16.74
CA GLN A 73 16.27 -4.72 -18.14
C GLN A 73 15.06 -4.44 -19.05
N ILE A 74 13.84 -4.54 -18.51
CA ILE A 74 12.62 -4.21 -19.27
C ILE A 74 12.21 -2.74 -19.15
N GLY A 75 13.02 -1.91 -18.48
CA GLY A 75 12.83 -0.47 -18.38
C GLY A 75 11.96 -0.01 -17.20
N LEU A 76 11.71 -0.87 -16.22
CA LEU A 76 11.11 -0.42 -14.96
C LEU A 76 12.16 0.32 -14.11
N ASN A 77 11.73 1.41 -13.48
CA ASN A 77 12.58 2.25 -12.65
C ASN A 77 12.06 2.41 -11.21
N ALA A 78 10.99 1.72 -10.86
CA ALA A 78 10.43 1.74 -9.51
C ALA A 78 9.78 0.41 -9.13
N VAL A 79 9.73 0.16 -7.83
CA VAL A 79 8.89 -0.87 -7.20
C VAL A 79 8.11 -0.26 -6.05
N ARG A 80 6.85 -0.62 -5.88
CA ARG A 80 6.09 -0.41 -4.65
C ARG A 80 6.22 -1.66 -3.80
N LEU A 81 6.59 -1.51 -2.56
CA LEU A 81 6.85 -2.60 -1.64
C LEU A 81 5.88 -2.54 -0.46
N PRO A 82 4.81 -3.35 -0.48
CA PRO A 82 3.87 -3.45 0.63
C PRO A 82 4.54 -4.02 1.89
N VAL A 83 4.49 -3.26 2.97
CA VAL A 83 5.14 -3.56 4.25
C VAL A 83 4.07 -3.75 5.32
N PRO A 84 4.06 -4.87 6.06
CA PRO A 84 3.10 -5.10 7.12
C PRO A 84 3.42 -4.27 8.37
N TRP A 85 2.41 -4.01 9.21
CA TRP A 85 2.57 -3.33 10.48
C TRP A 85 3.55 -4.04 11.45
N TYR A 86 3.72 -5.33 11.28
CA TYR A 86 4.66 -6.13 12.05
C TYR A 86 6.05 -6.25 11.39
N ALA A 87 6.41 -5.34 10.51
CA ALA A 87 7.67 -5.40 9.74
C ALA A 87 8.91 -5.60 10.60
N PHE A 88 8.92 -5.02 11.78
CA PHE A 88 10.02 -5.12 12.75
C PHE A 88 9.84 -6.26 13.78
N GLY A 89 8.94 -7.18 13.53
CA GLY A 89 8.52 -8.21 14.47
C GLY A 89 7.41 -7.72 15.40
N SER A 90 6.57 -8.65 15.85
CA SER A 90 5.55 -8.35 16.85
C SER A 90 6.10 -8.63 18.25
N GLN A 91 5.88 -7.70 19.18
CA GLN A 91 6.13 -7.89 20.61
C GLN A 91 4.88 -8.34 21.36
N GLU A 92 3.74 -8.42 20.70
CA GLU A 92 2.50 -8.87 21.33
C GLU A 92 2.49 -10.40 21.48
N SER A 93 2.18 -10.85 22.66
CA SER A 93 2.49 -12.17 23.22
C SER A 93 1.87 -13.39 22.55
N ASP A 94 0.89 -13.25 21.66
CA ASP A 94 0.10 -14.37 21.15
C ASP A 94 0.23 -14.64 19.63
N ALA A 95 0.70 -13.68 18.85
CA ALA A 95 0.97 -13.85 17.43
C ALA A 95 2.39 -13.36 17.12
N SER A 96 3.38 -14.24 17.25
CA SER A 96 4.75 -13.88 16.91
C SER A 96 4.92 -13.86 15.39
N TYR A 97 4.76 -12.71 14.80
CA TYR A 97 5.15 -12.47 13.41
C TYR A 97 6.68 -12.29 13.34
N ILE A 98 7.27 -12.89 12.33
CA ILE A 98 8.71 -12.71 12.07
C ILE A 98 8.95 -11.35 11.41
N SER A 99 10.06 -10.71 11.79
CA SER A 99 10.49 -9.47 11.16
C SER A 99 10.79 -9.68 9.67
N VAL A 100 10.44 -8.69 8.84
CA VAL A 100 10.77 -8.67 7.41
C VAL A 100 11.86 -7.64 7.07
N VAL A 101 12.44 -6.99 8.07
CA VAL A 101 13.42 -5.90 7.89
C VAL A 101 14.62 -6.33 7.05
N ASP A 102 15.18 -7.53 7.30
CA ASP A 102 16.32 -8.02 6.53
C ASP A 102 16.00 -8.18 5.02
N TYR A 103 14.76 -8.47 4.69
CA TYR A 103 14.30 -8.56 3.29
C TYR A 103 14.04 -7.18 2.69
N ILE A 104 13.58 -6.21 3.48
CA ILE A 104 13.48 -4.82 3.05
C ILE A 104 14.89 -4.27 2.78
N ASP A 105 15.86 -4.53 3.66
CA ASP A 105 17.26 -4.15 3.47
C ASP A 105 17.79 -4.66 2.12
N ARG A 106 17.59 -5.95 1.82
CA ARG A 106 17.97 -6.54 0.52
C ARG A 106 17.28 -5.85 -0.64
N ALA A 107 15.98 -5.55 -0.54
CA ALA A 107 15.25 -4.85 -1.59
C ALA A 107 15.83 -3.46 -1.88
N ILE A 108 16.18 -2.71 -0.86
CA ILE A 108 16.83 -1.39 -0.96
C ILE A 108 18.21 -1.50 -1.61
N GLU A 109 19.01 -2.51 -1.21
CA GLU A 109 20.33 -2.77 -1.79
C GLU A 109 20.24 -3.20 -3.27
N TRP A 110 19.35 -4.13 -3.61
CA TRP A 110 19.14 -4.56 -4.98
C TRP A 110 18.62 -3.43 -5.86
N ALA A 111 17.70 -2.61 -5.34
CA ALA A 111 17.19 -1.44 -6.03
C ALA A 111 18.32 -0.45 -6.36
N ALA A 112 19.18 -0.12 -5.39
CA ALA A 112 20.34 0.73 -5.61
C ALA A 112 21.28 0.17 -6.67
N LYS A 113 21.51 -1.15 -6.67
CA LYS A 113 22.39 -1.82 -7.64
C LYS A 113 21.89 -1.75 -9.07
N TYR A 114 20.58 -1.73 -9.28
CA TYR A 114 19.96 -1.77 -10.61
C TYR A 114 19.25 -0.47 -11.02
N ASP A 115 19.50 0.63 -10.29
CA ASP A 115 18.90 1.96 -10.55
C ASP A 115 17.36 1.93 -10.53
N ILE A 116 16.83 1.16 -9.60
CA ILE A 116 15.40 1.08 -9.29
C ILE A 116 15.14 1.84 -8.00
N ARG A 117 14.02 2.55 -7.91
CA ARG A 117 13.61 3.25 -6.69
C ARG A 117 12.48 2.49 -5.98
N VAL A 118 12.52 2.49 -4.66
CA VAL A 118 11.55 1.77 -3.82
C VAL A 118 10.57 2.76 -3.18
N LEU A 119 9.29 2.57 -3.40
CA LEU A 119 8.22 3.17 -2.60
C LEU A 119 7.85 2.17 -1.50
N LEU A 120 8.20 2.46 -0.25
CA LEU A 120 7.73 1.67 0.89
C LEU A 120 6.29 2.06 1.20
N ASP A 121 5.42 1.07 1.34
CA ASP A 121 4.02 1.28 1.60
C ASP A 121 3.59 0.58 2.89
N LEU A 122 3.00 1.32 3.84
CA LEU A 122 2.39 0.70 5.01
C LEU A 122 1.08 0.02 4.60
N ALA A 123 1.18 -1.26 4.26
CA ALA A 123 0.09 -1.98 3.62
C ALA A 123 -0.94 -2.57 4.59
N THR A 124 -0.61 -2.70 5.89
CA THR A 124 -1.55 -3.18 6.90
C THR A 124 -1.37 -2.46 8.22
N VAL A 125 -2.43 -2.45 9.04
CA VAL A 125 -2.42 -1.93 10.42
C VAL A 125 -3.18 -2.89 11.36
N PRO A 126 -2.89 -2.89 12.66
CA PRO A 126 -3.62 -3.72 13.61
C PRO A 126 -5.11 -3.41 13.62
N GLY A 127 -5.97 -4.42 13.53
CA GLY A 127 -7.42 -4.26 13.46
C GLY A 127 -7.96 -3.94 12.06
N GLY A 128 -7.08 -3.87 11.05
CA GLY A 128 -7.45 -3.64 9.66
C GLY A 128 -7.91 -2.22 9.33
N GLN A 129 -7.60 -1.77 8.13
CA GLN A 129 -7.98 -0.46 7.60
C GLN A 129 -9.06 -0.51 6.53
N GLY A 130 -9.50 -1.68 6.10
CA GLY A 130 -10.42 -1.84 4.99
C GLY A 130 -11.23 -3.12 5.02
N ASP A 131 -12.05 -3.31 3.99
CA ASP A 131 -12.80 -4.53 3.74
C ASP A 131 -11.85 -5.71 3.49
N SER A 132 -12.30 -6.90 3.83
CA SER A 132 -11.57 -8.17 3.70
C SER A 132 -11.03 -8.47 2.30
N ASN A 133 -11.60 -7.86 1.28
CA ASN A 133 -11.14 -8.01 -0.10
C ASN A 133 -9.89 -7.19 -0.42
N ASP A 134 -9.60 -6.13 0.36
CA ASP A 134 -8.47 -5.24 0.17
C ASP A 134 -7.46 -5.36 1.34
N SER A 135 -7.78 -6.08 2.42
CA SER A 135 -6.90 -6.31 3.57
C SER A 135 -6.76 -7.80 3.85
N PRO A 136 -5.61 -8.40 3.58
CA PRO A 136 -5.39 -9.84 3.73
C PRO A 136 -5.38 -10.34 5.19
N THR A 137 -5.58 -9.45 6.17
CA THR A 137 -5.33 -9.76 7.57
C THR A 137 -6.56 -10.14 8.38
N THR A 138 -7.79 -9.83 7.93
CA THR A 138 -9.01 -10.21 8.67
C THR A 138 -10.23 -10.37 7.75
N PRO A 139 -11.02 -11.46 7.87
CA PRO A 139 -12.11 -11.79 6.94
C PRO A 139 -13.37 -10.92 7.06
N GLU A 140 -13.56 -10.23 8.18
CA GLU A 140 -14.80 -9.52 8.53
C GLU A 140 -14.54 -8.10 9.03
N ALA A 141 -13.34 -7.59 8.86
CA ALA A 141 -12.95 -6.33 9.47
C ALA A 141 -13.61 -5.15 8.77
N VAL A 142 -14.72 -4.75 9.28
CA VAL A 142 -15.01 -3.33 9.38
C VAL A 142 -13.73 -2.67 9.91
N ALA A 143 -13.23 -1.63 9.25
CA ALA A 143 -12.00 -0.96 9.60
C ALA A 143 -11.98 -0.54 11.08
N GLU A 144 -11.51 -1.43 11.95
CA GLU A 144 -11.50 -1.22 13.40
C GLU A 144 -10.26 -0.45 13.88
N TRP A 145 -9.26 -0.32 13.03
CA TRP A 145 -8.02 0.38 13.33
C TRP A 145 -8.24 1.76 13.97
N HIS A 146 -9.18 2.55 13.46
CA HIS A 146 -9.44 3.90 13.93
C HIS A 146 -10.08 3.97 15.31
N SER A 147 -10.70 2.91 15.80
CA SER A 147 -11.30 2.81 17.14
C SER A 147 -10.28 2.41 18.21
N SER A 148 -9.10 1.93 17.79
CA SER A 148 -8.02 1.52 18.69
C SER A 148 -6.97 2.62 18.83
N THR A 149 -6.77 3.11 20.05
CA THR A 149 -5.67 4.05 20.35
C THR A 149 -4.31 3.41 20.09
N ASN A 150 -4.16 2.13 20.39
CA ASN A 150 -2.93 1.39 20.16
C ASN A 150 -2.66 1.19 18.65
N GLY A 151 -3.68 0.88 17.85
CA GLY A 151 -3.52 0.67 16.40
C GLY A 151 -2.93 1.87 15.67
N ARG A 152 -3.37 3.09 16.01
CA ARG A 152 -2.78 4.32 15.46
C ARG A 152 -1.32 4.50 15.88
N HIS A 153 -1.01 4.23 17.14
CA HIS A 153 0.35 4.36 17.66
C HIS A 153 1.30 3.39 16.97
N VAL A 154 0.89 2.13 16.80
CA VAL A 154 1.67 1.12 16.07
C VAL A 154 1.92 1.55 14.62
N ALA A 155 0.90 2.08 13.92
CA ALA A 155 1.07 2.56 12.55
C ALA A 155 2.11 3.68 12.45
N LEU A 156 2.08 4.64 13.36
CA LEU A 156 3.05 5.74 13.41
C LEU A 156 4.46 5.24 13.78
N ASP A 157 4.59 4.30 14.74
CA ASP A 157 5.88 3.70 15.11
C ASP A 157 6.54 2.98 13.93
N VAL A 158 5.77 2.22 13.18
CA VAL A 158 6.30 1.53 11.98
C VAL A 158 6.76 2.53 10.93
N LEU A 159 5.97 3.58 10.64
CA LEU A 159 6.33 4.63 9.69
C LEU A 159 7.60 5.39 10.15
N GLU A 160 7.72 5.69 11.43
CA GLU A 160 8.91 6.31 12.01
C GLU A 160 10.16 5.46 11.79
N ARG A 161 10.08 4.18 12.14
CA ARG A 161 11.19 3.23 12.01
C ARG A 161 11.58 2.98 10.55
N LEU A 162 10.60 2.97 9.63
CA LEU A 162 10.89 2.89 8.19
C LEU A 162 11.60 4.16 7.70
N ALA A 163 11.12 5.32 8.11
CA ALA A 163 11.71 6.60 7.71
C ALA A 163 13.10 6.81 8.33
N ASP A 164 13.31 6.47 9.60
CA ASP A 164 14.61 6.53 10.28
C ASP A 164 15.63 5.61 9.59
N ARG A 165 15.23 4.39 9.24
CA ARG A 165 16.14 3.41 8.65
C ARG A 165 16.46 3.67 7.18
N TYR A 166 15.48 4.09 6.39
CA TYR A 166 15.59 4.15 4.93
C TYR A 166 15.47 5.55 4.34
N GLY A 167 15.13 6.57 5.15
CA GLY A 167 14.83 7.91 4.68
C GLY A 167 15.94 8.53 3.82
N GLU A 168 17.19 8.28 4.17
CA GLU A 168 18.38 8.78 3.47
C GLU A 168 18.87 7.85 2.33
N ALA A 169 18.26 6.68 2.13
CA ALA A 169 18.71 5.75 1.09
C ALA A 169 18.48 6.35 -0.32
N GLU A 170 19.51 6.32 -1.17
CA GLU A 170 19.42 6.86 -2.53
C GLU A 170 18.32 6.17 -3.36
N SER A 171 18.18 4.85 -3.19
CA SER A 171 17.16 4.04 -3.85
C SER A 171 15.75 4.23 -3.28
N LEU A 172 15.57 4.92 -2.16
CA LEU A 172 14.21 5.22 -1.69
C LEU A 172 13.56 6.26 -2.60
N LEU A 173 12.39 5.94 -3.16
CA LEU A 173 11.50 6.88 -3.83
C LEU A 173 10.74 7.72 -2.81
N GLY A 174 10.21 7.07 -1.79
CA GLY A 174 9.39 7.69 -0.76
C GLY A 174 8.65 6.67 0.10
N ILE A 175 7.72 7.16 0.90
CA ILE A 175 6.88 6.34 1.78
C ILE A 175 5.40 6.65 1.51
N GLU A 176 4.61 5.60 1.34
CA GLU A 176 3.16 5.64 1.36
C GLU A 176 2.66 5.39 2.78
N LEU A 177 1.83 6.31 3.28
CA LEU A 177 1.49 6.40 4.69
C LEU A 177 0.49 5.34 5.16
N LEU A 178 -0.38 4.89 4.26
CA LEU A 178 -1.31 3.78 4.50
C LEU A 178 -1.98 3.38 3.19
N ASP A 179 -1.92 2.09 2.88
CA ASP A 179 -2.57 1.49 1.73
C ASP A 179 -4.10 1.48 1.90
N THR A 180 -4.79 1.96 0.88
CA THR A 180 -6.24 1.90 0.65
C THR A 180 -7.15 1.79 1.88
N PRO A 181 -7.07 2.70 2.87
CA PRO A 181 -7.98 2.66 4.01
C PRO A 181 -9.42 2.92 3.55
N GLN A 182 -10.34 2.10 4.00
CA GLN A 182 -11.76 2.27 3.71
C GLN A 182 -12.31 3.52 4.40
N MET A 183 -12.49 4.59 3.64
CA MET A 183 -13.01 5.83 4.18
C MET A 183 -14.54 5.85 4.24
N SER A 184 -15.09 6.25 5.37
CA SER A 184 -16.51 6.52 5.50
C SER A 184 -16.90 7.78 4.72
N VAL A 185 -17.82 7.65 3.80
CA VAL A 185 -18.34 8.74 2.98
C VAL A 185 -19.85 8.89 3.11
N ARG A 186 -20.35 10.06 2.74
CA ARG A 186 -21.78 10.35 2.80
C ARG A 186 -22.53 9.55 1.72
N LYS A 187 -23.41 8.65 2.15
CA LYS A 187 -24.29 7.85 1.28
C LYS A 187 -25.61 8.58 0.97
N SER A 188 -26.15 9.31 1.96
CA SER A 188 -27.36 10.11 1.82
C SER A 188 -27.32 11.33 2.74
N LEU A 189 -28.43 12.08 2.81
CA LEU A 189 -28.53 13.25 3.69
C LEU A 189 -28.30 12.88 5.19
N PHE A 190 -28.63 11.65 5.58
CA PHE A 190 -28.63 11.20 6.97
C PHE A 190 -27.78 9.94 7.24
N THR A 191 -27.14 9.38 6.21
CA THR A 191 -26.38 8.13 6.33
C THR A 191 -24.97 8.27 5.80
N MET A 192 -24.04 7.65 6.50
CA MET A 192 -22.65 7.43 6.08
C MET A 192 -22.46 5.96 5.68
N THR A 193 -21.48 5.67 4.85
CA THR A 193 -20.98 4.31 4.69
C THR A 193 -20.19 3.89 5.92
N ASP A 194 -20.06 2.59 6.14
CA ASP A 194 -19.11 2.08 7.12
C ASP A 194 -17.68 2.42 6.71
N GLY A 195 -16.77 2.47 7.67
CA GLY A 195 -15.37 2.77 7.44
C GLY A 195 -14.79 3.83 8.37
N ILE A 196 -13.57 4.23 8.09
CA ILE A 196 -12.80 5.18 8.88
C ILE A 196 -13.30 6.61 8.63
N PRO A 197 -13.63 7.38 9.67
CA PRO A 197 -14.06 8.76 9.50
C PRO A 197 -13.01 9.61 8.75
N ALA A 198 -13.43 10.38 7.75
CA ALA A 198 -12.53 11.18 6.93
C ALA A 198 -11.65 12.15 7.73
N HIS A 199 -12.18 12.72 8.84
CA HIS A 199 -11.39 13.59 9.71
C HIS A 199 -10.26 12.83 10.45
N TYR A 200 -10.49 11.57 10.80
CA TYR A 200 -9.47 10.72 11.42
C TYR A 200 -8.32 10.43 10.45
N LEU A 201 -8.63 10.03 9.21
CA LEU A 201 -7.63 9.82 8.17
C LEU A 201 -6.83 11.09 7.86
N ARG A 202 -7.52 12.26 7.76
CA ARG A 202 -6.83 13.54 7.54
C ARG A 202 -5.87 13.89 8.67
N ASN A 203 -6.22 13.62 9.91
CA ASN A 203 -5.33 13.84 11.06
C ASN A 203 -4.17 12.85 11.06
N PHE A 204 -4.46 11.56 10.82
CA PHE A 204 -3.41 10.55 10.71
C PHE A 204 -2.38 10.89 9.63
N TYR A 205 -2.82 11.21 8.41
CA TYR A 205 -1.90 11.54 7.32
C TYR A 205 -1.07 12.81 7.59
N ARG A 206 -1.61 13.81 8.31
CA ARG A 206 -0.82 14.98 8.69
C ARG A 206 0.26 14.63 9.70
N ASP A 207 -0.10 13.88 10.74
CA ASP A 207 0.85 13.48 11.76
C ASP A 207 1.91 12.54 11.20
N ALA A 208 1.50 11.58 10.36
CA ALA A 208 2.42 10.68 9.67
C ALA A 208 3.34 11.43 8.69
N TYR A 209 2.84 12.44 7.96
CA TYR A 209 3.67 13.29 7.11
C TYR A 209 4.74 14.01 7.92
N GLU A 210 4.37 14.68 9.00
CA GLU A 210 5.32 15.41 9.85
C GLU A 210 6.36 14.47 10.45
N LEU A 211 5.92 13.27 10.84
CA LEU A 211 6.79 12.24 11.40
C LEU A 211 7.83 11.76 10.37
N VAL A 212 7.40 11.27 9.20
CA VAL A 212 8.34 10.75 8.19
C VAL A 212 9.25 11.84 7.64
N ARG A 213 8.79 13.09 7.58
CA ARG A 213 9.60 14.23 7.13
C ARG A 213 10.71 14.60 8.11
N SER A 214 10.63 14.23 9.37
CA SER A 214 11.73 14.46 10.32
C SER A 214 12.96 13.59 10.04
N TYR A 215 12.79 12.52 9.26
CA TYR A 215 13.85 11.56 8.89
C TYR A 215 14.15 11.53 7.38
N MET A 216 13.26 12.06 6.55
CA MET A 216 13.31 11.87 5.11
C MET A 216 13.43 13.22 4.38
N PRO A 217 14.44 13.41 3.47
CA PRO A 217 14.64 14.64 2.70
C PRO A 217 13.40 15.05 1.89
N GLU A 218 13.32 16.37 1.57
CA GLU A 218 12.18 16.95 0.85
C GLU A 218 12.05 16.46 -0.60
N ASP A 219 13.11 15.95 -1.21
CA ASP A 219 13.10 15.40 -2.58
C ASP A 219 12.42 14.04 -2.67
N LYS A 220 12.34 13.30 -1.57
CA LYS A 220 11.57 12.05 -1.51
C LYS A 220 10.07 12.35 -1.49
N ILE A 221 9.27 11.47 -2.10
CA ILE A 221 7.81 11.64 -2.09
C ILE A 221 7.18 11.08 -0.82
N VAL A 222 6.09 11.70 -0.39
CA VAL A 222 5.18 11.14 0.61
C VAL A 222 3.85 10.88 -0.07
N VAL A 223 3.36 9.67 0.01
CA VAL A 223 2.15 9.23 -0.70
C VAL A 223 1.04 8.97 0.30
N PHE A 224 -0.16 9.37 -0.03
CA PHE A 224 -1.37 8.99 0.70
C PHE A 224 -2.42 8.42 -0.25
N SER A 225 -3.15 7.42 0.20
CA SER A 225 -4.22 6.82 -0.60
C SER A 225 -5.43 7.74 -0.72
N SER A 226 -6.01 7.79 -1.93
CA SER A 226 -7.29 8.46 -2.18
C SER A 226 -8.47 7.79 -1.49
N SER A 227 -8.31 6.56 -1.03
CA SER A 227 -9.40 5.74 -0.45
C SER A 227 -10.59 5.58 -1.42
N GLY A 228 -10.35 5.57 -2.74
CA GLY A 228 -11.40 5.52 -3.77
C GLY A 228 -12.24 6.79 -3.91
N HIS A 229 -11.92 7.86 -3.17
CA HIS A 229 -12.68 9.11 -3.15
C HIS A 229 -11.80 10.35 -3.36
N PRO A 230 -11.17 10.53 -4.53
CA PRO A 230 -10.19 11.59 -4.77
C PRO A 230 -10.72 13.00 -4.47
N SER A 231 -11.98 13.29 -4.78
CA SER A 231 -12.59 14.61 -4.58
C SER A 231 -12.64 15.07 -3.12
N GLU A 232 -12.66 14.13 -2.16
CA GLU A 232 -12.65 14.41 -0.72
C GLU A 232 -11.34 15.07 -0.24
N TRP A 233 -10.27 14.98 -1.03
CA TRP A 233 -8.93 15.47 -0.68
C TRP A 233 -8.58 16.81 -1.33
N LYS A 234 -9.51 17.47 -2.02
CA LYS A 234 -9.24 18.67 -2.82
C LYS A 234 -8.52 19.81 -2.09
N HIS A 235 -8.74 19.98 -0.79
CA HIS A 235 -8.13 21.04 0.02
C HIS A 235 -7.18 20.52 1.09
N PHE A 236 -6.82 19.26 1.00
CA PHE A 236 -5.97 18.58 1.97
C PHE A 236 -4.49 18.91 1.71
N MET A 237 -3.67 19.08 2.76
CA MET A 237 -2.21 19.30 2.69
C MET A 237 -1.77 20.30 1.62
N ARG A 238 -2.36 21.53 1.61
CA ARG A 238 -2.09 22.57 0.60
C ARG A 238 -1.13 23.68 1.07
N GLY A 239 -0.68 23.64 2.30
CA GLY A 239 0.26 24.65 2.81
C GLY A 239 1.68 24.49 2.25
N ALA A 240 2.47 25.58 2.26
CA ALA A 240 3.86 25.57 1.78
C ALA A 240 4.79 24.60 2.54
N LYS A 241 4.36 24.12 3.72
CA LYS A 241 5.09 23.12 4.50
C LYS A 241 4.98 21.70 3.91
N TYR A 242 3.97 21.44 3.09
CA TYR A 242 3.79 20.12 2.49
C TYR A 242 4.52 20.04 1.15
N LYS A 243 5.59 19.26 1.10
CA LYS A 243 6.46 19.10 -0.06
C LYS A 243 6.34 17.68 -0.62
N ASN A 244 6.33 17.57 -1.93
CA ASN A 244 6.33 16.30 -2.64
C ASN A 244 5.29 15.29 -2.12
N VAL A 245 4.05 15.77 -1.91
CA VAL A 245 2.91 14.95 -1.51
C VAL A 245 2.18 14.47 -2.74
N TYR A 246 2.00 13.18 -2.86
CA TYR A 246 1.34 12.48 -3.97
C TYR A 246 0.07 11.81 -3.48
N MET A 247 -0.91 11.72 -4.36
CA MET A 247 -2.13 10.93 -4.14
C MET A 247 -2.01 9.61 -4.87
N ASP A 248 -2.22 8.49 -4.16
CA ASP A 248 -2.30 7.17 -4.76
C ASP A 248 -3.72 6.81 -5.17
N LEU A 249 -3.82 6.10 -6.30
CA LEU A 249 -5.03 5.49 -6.84
C LEU A 249 -4.78 4.01 -7.13
N HIS A 250 -5.77 3.18 -6.86
CA HIS A 250 -5.81 1.79 -7.29
C HIS A 250 -6.87 1.61 -8.39
N LEU A 251 -6.43 1.34 -9.62
CA LEU A 251 -7.29 1.34 -10.80
C LEU A 251 -7.42 -0.07 -11.40
N TYR A 252 -8.38 -0.83 -10.88
CA TYR A 252 -8.69 -2.16 -11.39
C TYR A 252 -9.85 -2.14 -12.39
N HIS A 253 -9.82 -3.04 -13.36
CA HIS A 253 -10.94 -3.22 -14.30
C HIS A 253 -11.99 -4.21 -13.79
N TYR A 254 -11.69 -5.00 -12.77
CA TYR A 254 -12.47 -6.17 -12.35
C TYR A 254 -13.10 -6.07 -10.94
N ARG A 255 -13.16 -4.91 -10.30
CA ARG A 255 -13.73 -4.83 -8.95
C ARG A 255 -15.15 -5.41 -8.88
N ASP A 256 -15.31 -6.47 -8.10
CA ASP A 256 -16.58 -7.23 -7.96
C ASP A 256 -17.71 -6.39 -7.34
N GLU A 257 -17.38 -5.38 -6.54
CA GLU A 257 -18.36 -4.46 -5.92
C GLU A 257 -19.29 -3.76 -6.92
N TYR A 258 -18.91 -3.74 -8.21
CA TYR A 258 -19.73 -3.16 -9.27
C TYR A 258 -20.49 -4.18 -10.08
N ALA A 259 -20.38 -5.47 -9.77
CA ALA A 259 -21.02 -6.58 -10.51
C ALA A 259 -20.89 -6.45 -12.04
N LEU A 260 -19.73 -5.93 -12.51
CA LEU A 260 -19.49 -5.71 -13.92
C LEU A 260 -18.96 -6.99 -14.56
N ASP A 261 -19.68 -7.50 -15.55
CA ASP A 261 -19.15 -8.53 -16.42
C ASP A 261 -18.10 -7.92 -17.38
N ILE A 262 -16.84 -7.90 -16.92
CA ILE A 262 -15.72 -7.37 -17.71
C ILE A 262 -15.37 -8.24 -18.92
N THR A 263 -15.95 -9.43 -19.06
CA THR A 263 -15.80 -10.25 -20.27
C THR A 263 -16.66 -9.72 -21.41
N SER A 264 -17.69 -8.94 -21.09
CA SER A 264 -18.52 -8.27 -22.08
C SER A 264 -17.91 -6.90 -22.49
N PRO A 265 -18.05 -6.51 -23.76
CA PRO A 265 -17.61 -5.19 -24.23
C PRO A 265 -18.22 -4.03 -23.43
N ARG A 266 -19.47 -4.18 -22.99
CA ARG A 266 -20.19 -3.18 -22.19
C ARG A 266 -19.60 -3.06 -20.78
N GLY A 267 -19.34 -4.19 -20.11
CA GLY A 267 -18.75 -4.20 -18.78
C GLY A 267 -17.35 -3.61 -18.78
N LEU A 268 -16.50 -4.01 -19.74
CA LEU A 268 -15.17 -3.46 -19.91
C LEU A 268 -15.19 -1.94 -20.17
N THR A 269 -16.06 -1.47 -21.08
CA THR A 269 -16.20 -0.03 -21.36
C THR A 269 -16.63 0.75 -20.11
N THR A 270 -17.50 0.16 -19.29
CA THR A 270 -17.96 0.79 -18.04
C THR A 270 -16.82 0.89 -17.03
N ALA A 271 -16.02 -0.19 -16.85
CA ALA A 271 -14.85 -0.20 -15.97
C ALA A 271 -13.81 0.87 -16.39
N ILE A 272 -13.47 0.91 -17.68
CA ILE A 272 -12.55 1.92 -18.23
C ILE A 272 -13.08 3.35 -18.00
N SER A 273 -14.39 3.57 -18.22
CA SER A 273 -15.00 4.89 -18.04
C SER A 273 -14.99 5.34 -16.58
N ARG A 274 -15.17 4.41 -15.64
CA ARG A 274 -15.06 4.65 -14.21
C ARG A 274 -13.64 5.05 -13.82
N ASN A 275 -12.64 4.24 -14.19
CA ASN A 275 -11.24 4.52 -13.90
C ASN A 275 -10.79 5.86 -14.50
N LYS A 276 -11.23 6.17 -15.72
CA LYS A 276 -10.98 7.48 -16.35
C LYS A 276 -11.61 8.64 -15.57
N ARG A 277 -12.79 8.46 -15.00
CA ARG A 277 -13.44 9.47 -14.16
C ARG A 277 -12.68 9.69 -12.88
N GLU A 278 -12.34 8.61 -12.16
CA GLU A 278 -11.57 8.65 -10.92
C GLU A 278 -10.22 9.35 -11.12
N LEU A 279 -9.49 8.97 -12.18
CA LEU A 279 -8.22 9.63 -12.52
C LEU A 279 -8.40 11.14 -12.81
N LYS A 280 -9.48 11.53 -13.52
CA LYS A 280 -9.76 12.94 -13.76
C LYS A 280 -10.08 13.69 -12.47
N GLU A 281 -10.86 13.09 -11.58
CA GLU A 281 -11.16 13.66 -10.26
C GLU A 281 -9.89 13.85 -9.45
N ALA A 282 -9.01 12.86 -9.40
CA ALA A 282 -7.72 12.94 -8.72
C ALA A 282 -6.85 14.07 -9.27
N ILE A 283 -6.68 14.15 -10.58
CA ILE A 283 -5.92 15.23 -11.25
C ILE A 283 -6.54 16.60 -10.91
N SER A 284 -7.86 16.71 -10.85
CA SER A 284 -8.55 17.97 -10.52
C SER A 284 -8.28 18.45 -9.10
N THR A 285 -7.84 17.58 -8.21
CA THR A 285 -7.43 17.96 -6.86
C THR A 285 -6.16 18.80 -6.86
N GLY A 286 -5.32 18.66 -7.91
CA GLY A 286 -4.03 19.34 -8.06
C GLY A 286 -2.88 18.66 -7.30
N PHE A 287 -3.05 17.45 -6.78
CA PHE A 287 -1.92 16.62 -6.37
C PHE A 287 -1.27 15.97 -7.59
N PRO A 288 0.05 15.74 -7.57
CA PRO A 288 0.65 14.70 -8.39
C PRO A 288 -0.03 13.36 -8.06
N VAL A 289 -0.34 12.58 -9.11
CA VAL A 289 -1.06 11.31 -8.98
C VAL A 289 -0.11 10.16 -9.29
N LEU A 290 -0.10 9.19 -8.41
CA LEU A 290 0.51 7.87 -8.60
C LEU A 290 -0.63 6.85 -8.81
N VAL A 291 -0.43 5.88 -9.67
CA VAL A 291 -1.26 4.67 -9.72
C VAL A 291 -0.41 3.55 -9.13
N GLY A 292 -0.59 3.31 -7.82
CA GLY A 292 0.21 2.35 -7.05
C GLY A 292 -0.13 0.91 -7.39
N GLU A 293 -1.40 0.67 -7.73
CA GLU A 293 -1.85 -0.64 -8.19
C GLU A 293 -2.80 -0.53 -9.38
N TRP A 294 -2.64 -1.45 -10.32
CA TRP A 294 -3.57 -1.62 -11.42
C TRP A 294 -3.54 -3.06 -11.95
N SER A 295 -4.63 -3.48 -12.54
CA SER A 295 -4.70 -4.76 -13.23
C SER A 295 -5.78 -4.72 -14.30
N ASP A 296 -5.53 -5.41 -15.41
CA ASP A 296 -6.47 -5.56 -16.52
C ASP A 296 -7.26 -6.89 -16.45
N ARG A 297 -6.86 -7.80 -15.57
CA ARG A 297 -7.48 -9.12 -15.41
C ARG A 297 -7.71 -9.46 -13.94
N LYS A 298 -8.78 -10.18 -13.67
CA LYS A 298 -8.95 -10.90 -12.40
C LYS A 298 -7.97 -12.06 -12.39
N SER A 299 -7.17 -12.18 -11.34
CA SER A 299 -6.42 -13.41 -11.07
C SER A 299 -7.45 -14.54 -10.88
N THR A 300 -7.38 -15.56 -11.72
CA THR A 300 -8.25 -16.74 -11.65
C THR A 300 -7.75 -17.72 -10.60
#